data_29b14679a4ea07fa179b6fc691af9f22
#
_entry.id   29b14679a4ea07fa179b6fc691af9f22
#
_cell.length_a   1.000
_cell.length_b   1.000
_cell.length_c   1.000
_cell.angle_alpha   90.00
_cell.angle_beta   90.00
_cell.angle_gamma   90.00
#
_symmetry.space_group_name_H-M   'P 1'
#
loop_
_entity.id
_entity.type
_entity.pdbx_description
1 polymer ?
#
loop_
_entity_poly.entity_id
_entity_poly.type
_entity_poly.pdbx_seq_one_letter_code
_entity_poly.pdbx_strand_id
1 'polypeptide(L)'
;MKQKFGAGIWHFATYVDRYATDGYGEPRSVLNAIALAGEVKDLSFVDINFPYFGGQFSHQEIKQALDKETLDVIGITPEIYTKEFRKGAFTNPDVGIRNRAHELITEACEAVRFFNAAYVKLWPGQDGWDYPFQVDHGTLWKNSMDGVARLASENPDLKFVIEYKPREPRIKMSYDSVARTLLGIEKIGLPNIGILLDFGHAIYGGESAADSAQLAIDYGRLFGMDVNDNYRSWDDDLIAGSLHPIEIFEFFYVLKKNNWEGVWQLDQFPFREDSVEMANQSIDFLKSINKALDDLDIKALQEAQSNHDAMKALKIA
;
A
#
# COMPACT_ATOMS: atom_id res chain seq x y z
N MET A 1 -18.85 -5.99 12.21
CA MET A 1 -18.40 -4.58 12.18
C MET A 1 -18.69 -3.99 10.81
N LYS A 2 -19.05 -2.71 10.68
CA LYS A 2 -19.20 -2.10 9.35
C LYS A 2 -17.80 -1.92 8.76
N GLN A 3 -17.51 -2.60 7.63
CA GLN A 3 -16.22 -2.51 6.97
C GLN A 3 -16.00 -1.09 6.43
N LYS A 4 -14.76 -0.60 6.49
CA LYS A 4 -14.33 0.70 5.99
C LYS A 4 -13.52 0.49 4.71
N PHE A 5 -13.84 1.26 3.67
CA PHE A 5 -13.14 1.20 2.39
C PHE A 5 -12.36 2.49 2.14
N GLY A 6 -11.18 2.34 1.57
CA GLY A 6 -10.31 3.42 1.15
C GLY A 6 -9.76 3.19 -0.26
N ALA A 7 -9.13 4.20 -0.83
CA ALA A 7 -8.37 4.11 -2.07
C ALA A 7 -7.18 5.06 -2.06
N GLY A 8 -6.10 4.70 -2.73
CA GLY A 8 -5.07 5.66 -3.07
C GLY A 8 -5.65 6.76 -3.95
N ILE A 9 -5.37 8.01 -3.66
CA ILE A 9 -5.91 9.13 -4.46
C ILE A 9 -5.41 9.09 -5.90
N TRP A 10 -4.27 8.47 -6.13
CA TRP A 10 -3.72 8.20 -7.46
C TRP A 10 -4.64 7.34 -8.32
N HIS A 11 -5.48 6.47 -7.76
CA HIS A 11 -6.51 5.71 -8.49
C HIS A 11 -7.37 6.61 -9.39
N PHE A 12 -7.58 7.86 -9.01
CA PHE A 12 -8.38 8.85 -9.73
C PHE A 12 -7.54 9.83 -10.56
N ALA A 13 -6.23 9.63 -10.65
CA ALA A 13 -5.33 10.45 -11.45
C ALA A 13 -5.38 10.10 -12.95
N THR A 14 -4.50 10.68 -13.74
CA THR A 14 -4.30 10.35 -15.16
C THR A 14 -2.91 9.76 -15.31
N TYR A 15 -2.80 8.64 -16.01
CA TYR A 15 -1.56 7.89 -16.13
C TYR A 15 -0.90 8.09 -17.47
N VAL A 16 0.41 7.92 -17.43
CA VAL A 16 1.30 7.86 -18.59
C VAL A 16 2.11 6.57 -18.53
N ASP A 17 2.50 6.05 -19.67
CA ASP A 17 3.49 4.99 -19.78
C ASP A 17 4.42 5.22 -20.97
N ARG A 18 5.32 4.28 -21.26
CA ARG A 18 6.26 4.40 -22.37
C ARG A 18 5.60 4.35 -23.76
N TYR A 19 4.32 4.03 -23.86
CA TYR A 19 3.56 3.97 -25.12
C TYR A 19 2.58 5.13 -25.25
N ALA A 20 2.02 5.58 -24.12
CA ALA A 20 1.12 6.73 -24.04
C ALA A 20 1.79 7.85 -23.22
N THR A 21 2.84 8.45 -23.78
CA THR A 21 3.65 9.46 -23.11
C THR A 21 2.90 10.76 -22.84
N ASP A 22 1.83 11.01 -23.58
CA ASP A 22 0.93 12.15 -23.38
C ASP A 22 -0.24 11.83 -22.44
N GLY A 23 -0.28 10.57 -21.94
CA GLY A 23 -1.31 10.08 -21.02
C GLY A 23 -2.49 9.40 -21.71
N TYR A 24 -3.29 8.69 -20.89
CA TYR A 24 -4.52 8.00 -21.34
C TYR A 24 -5.79 8.88 -21.21
N GLY A 25 -5.66 10.09 -20.68
CA GLY A 25 -6.75 11.04 -20.51
C GLY A 25 -6.22 12.45 -20.18
N GLU A 26 -7.14 13.39 -19.99
CA GLU A 26 -6.79 14.75 -19.60
C GLU A 26 -6.13 14.79 -18.22
N PRO A 27 -5.05 15.57 -18.03
CA PRO A 27 -4.38 15.71 -16.75
C PRO A 27 -5.35 16.14 -15.64
N ARG A 28 -5.29 15.46 -14.51
CA ARG A 28 -6.12 15.75 -13.33
C ARG A 28 -5.26 16.30 -12.19
N SER A 29 -5.80 17.22 -11.43
CA SER A 29 -5.23 17.64 -10.16
C SER A 29 -5.75 16.74 -9.02
N VAL A 30 -5.09 16.80 -7.87
CA VAL A 30 -5.56 16.12 -6.66
C VAL A 30 -6.99 16.55 -6.27
N LEU A 31 -7.39 17.80 -6.53
CA LEU A 31 -8.77 18.26 -6.27
C LEU A 31 -9.80 17.57 -7.19
N ASN A 32 -9.44 17.36 -8.47
CA ASN A 32 -10.28 16.57 -9.39
C ASN A 32 -10.38 15.11 -8.93
N ALA A 33 -9.24 14.53 -8.50
CA ALA A 33 -9.20 13.16 -7.99
C ALA A 33 -10.07 13.00 -6.73
N ILE A 34 -10.02 13.95 -5.79
CA ILE A 34 -10.88 13.95 -4.59
C ILE A 34 -12.38 14.01 -4.96
N ALA A 35 -12.75 14.85 -5.94
CA ALA A 35 -14.12 14.93 -6.40
C ALA A 35 -14.62 13.59 -6.99
N LEU A 36 -13.79 12.89 -7.80
CA LEU A 36 -14.10 11.56 -8.33
C LEU A 36 -14.17 10.50 -7.23
N ALA A 37 -13.27 10.55 -6.25
CA ALA A 37 -13.32 9.67 -5.09
C ALA A 37 -14.64 9.81 -4.31
N GLY A 38 -15.18 11.04 -4.21
CA GLY A 38 -16.48 11.32 -3.61
C GLY A 38 -17.68 10.70 -4.34
N GLU A 39 -17.54 10.35 -5.63
CA GLU A 39 -18.58 9.66 -6.41
C GLU A 39 -18.63 8.15 -6.15
N VAL A 40 -17.58 7.58 -5.53
CA VAL A 40 -17.49 6.14 -5.25
C VAL A 40 -18.36 5.77 -4.05
N LYS A 41 -19.24 4.79 -4.23
CA LYS A 41 -20.14 4.34 -3.15
C LYS A 41 -19.37 3.67 -2.01
N ASP A 42 -19.72 4.06 -0.79
CA ASP A 42 -19.14 3.51 0.46
C ASP A 42 -17.62 3.73 0.63
N LEU A 43 -16.96 4.46 -0.25
CA LEU A 43 -15.60 4.94 -0.02
C LEU A 43 -15.64 5.99 1.12
N SER A 44 -14.74 5.88 2.07
CA SER A 44 -14.71 6.77 3.23
C SER A 44 -13.31 7.31 3.53
N PHE A 45 -12.28 6.70 2.95
CA PHE A 45 -10.89 7.06 3.19
C PHE A 45 -10.11 7.19 1.88
N VAL A 46 -9.11 8.06 1.90
CA VAL A 46 -8.11 8.16 0.83
C VAL A 46 -6.70 8.19 1.43
N ASP A 47 -5.73 7.60 0.72
CA ASP A 47 -4.31 7.82 0.92
C ASP A 47 -3.87 8.89 -0.08
N ILE A 48 -3.10 9.89 0.35
CA ILE A 48 -2.79 11.05 -0.48
C ILE A 48 -1.29 11.18 -0.71
N ASN A 49 -0.88 11.32 -1.98
CA ASN A 49 0.50 11.65 -2.34
C ASN A 49 0.92 13.00 -1.78
N PHE A 50 2.15 13.11 -1.37
CA PHE A 50 2.77 14.38 -0.98
C PHE A 50 4.14 14.53 -1.68
N PRO A 51 4.40 15.66 -2.39
CA PRO A 51 3.52 16.82 -2.63
C PRO A 51 2.26 16.50 -3.44
N TYR A 52 1.24 17.34 -3.31
CA TYR A 52 -0.02 17.16 -4.02
C TYR A 52 0.15 17.33 -5.53
N PHE A 53 -0.36 16.39 -6.32
CA PHE A 53 -0.18 16.44 -7.77
C PHE A 53 -1.13 17.40 -8.47
N GLY A 54 -0.72 17.86 -9.66
CA GLY A 54 -1.54 18.69 -10.55
C GLY A 54 -1.66 20.17 -10.15
N GLY A 55 -0.84 20.64 -9.19
CA GLY A 55 -0.83 22.04 -8.78
C GLY A 55 -0.14 22.27 -7.43
N GLN A 56 -0.11 23.53 -7.02
CA GLN A 56 0.33 23.90 -5.67
C GLN A 56 -0.90 24.15 -4.81
N PHE A 57 -1.13 23.28 -3.84
CA PHE A 57 -2.27 23.35 -2.94
C PHE A 57 -1.79 23.35 -1.49
N SER A 58 -2.45 24.14 -0.65
CA SER A 58 -2.28 24.11 0.78
C SER A 58 -3.04 22.92 1.40
N HIS A 59 -2.61 22.46 2.57
CA HIS A 59 -3.35 21.44 3.33
C HIS A 59 -4.82 21.85 3.57
N GLN A 60 -5.08 23.17 3.75
CA GLN A 60 -6.43 23.68 3.99
C GLN A 60 -7.33 23.53 2.75
N GLU A 61 -6.83 23.76 1.55
CA GLU A 61 -7.59 23.57 0.30
C GLU A 61 -7.91 22.07 0.08
N ILE A 62 -6.94 21.19 0.34
CA ILE A 62 -7.18 19.74 0.29
C ILE A 62 -8.23 19.33 1.33
N LYS A 63 -8.11 19.83 2.57
CA LYS A 63 -9.09 19.53 3.64
C LYS A 63 -10.51 19.97 3.26
N GLN A 64 -10.65 21.15 2.67
CA GLN A 64 -11.97 21.64 2.22
C GLN A 64 -12.56 20.75 1.12
N ALA A 65 -11.75 20.27 0.19
CA ALA A 65 -12.20 19.35 -0.85
C ALA A 65 -12.64 18.00 -0.25
N LEU A 66 -11.86 17.44 0.67
CA LEU A 66 -12.18 16.20 1.37
C LEU A 66 -13.45 16.32 2.20
N ASP A 67 -13.61 17.41 2.94
CA ASP A 67 -14.80 17.65 3.78
C ASP A 67 -16.08 17.75 2.94
N LYS A 68 -15.99 18.35 1.76
CA LYS A 68 -17.12 18.44 0.83
C LYS A 68 -17.58 17.05 0.37
N GLU A 69 -16.65 16.15 0.12
CA GLU A 69 -16.93 14.79 -0.33
C GLU A 69 -17.07 13.77 0.84
N THR A 70 -16.96 14.22 2.09
CA THR A 70 -17.07 13.38 3.31
C THR A 70 -16.01 12.26 3.32
N LEU A 71 -14.77 12.59 2.93
CA LEU A 71 -13.64 11.68 2.91
C LEU A 71 -12.64 12.01 4.01
N ASP A 72 -12.13 10.98 4.69
CA ASP A 72 -11.04 11.08 5.65
C ASP A 72 -9.72 10.63 5.02
N VAL A 73 -8.58 11.07 5.58
CA VAL A 73 -7.26 10.64 5.13
C VAL A 73 -6.76 9.49 5.99
N ILE A 74 -6.45 8.34 5.37
CA ILE A 74 -5.88 7.19 6.08
C ILE A 74 -4.36 7.27 6.15
N GLY A 75 -3.70 7.73 5.09
CA GLY A 75 -2.26 7.81 4.97
C GLY A 75 -1.80 8.99 4.13
N ILE A 76 -0.54 9.36 4.31
CA ILE A 76 0.18 10.29 3.43
C ILE A 76 1.37 9.55 2.84
N THR A 77 1.44 9.52 1.52
CA THR A 77 2.49 8.84 0.74
C THR A 77 3.46 9.86 0.15
N PRO A 78 4.63 10.10 0.77
CA PRO A 78 5.65 10.99 0.21
C PRO A 78 6.23 10.42 -1.09
N GLU A 79 6.31 11.24 -2.14
CA GLU A 79 6.79 10.84 -3.46
C GLU A 79 8.32 10.74 -3.54
N ILE A 80 8.88 9.79 -2.79
CA ILE A 80 10.33 9.51 -2.73
C ILE A 80 10.83 8.59 -3.87
N TYR A 81 10.03 8.39 -4.89
CA TYR A 81 10.30 7.53 -6.06
C TYR A 81 10.37 8.28 -7.38
N THR A 82 10.38 9.61 -7.34
CA THR A 82 10.43 10.46 -8.51
C THR A 82 11.80 10.47 -9.20
N LYS A 83 11.92 11.19 -10.31
CA LYS A 83 13.17 11.39 -11.08
C LYS A 83 14.33 11.88 -10.21
N GLU A 84 14.08 12.69 -9.18
CA GLU A 84 15.09 13.17 -8.24
C GLU A 84 15.74 11.99 -7.51
N PHE A 85 14.93 11.00 -7.11
CA PHE A 85 15.35 9.83 -6.34
C PHE A 85 15.68 8.60 -7.19
N ARG A 86 15.96 8.73 -8.49
CA ARG A 86 16.20 7.62 -9.43
C ARG A 86 17.35 6.65 -9.08
N LYS A 87 18.14 6.95 -8.06
CA LYS A 87 19.19 6.09 -7.50
C LYS A 87 18.92 5.71 -6.05
N GLY A 88 17.64 5.76 -5.66
CA GLY A 88 17.16 5.57 -4.30
C GLY A 88 16.91 6.89 -3.57
N ALA A 89 16.02 6.85 -2.62
CA ALA A 89 15.77 7.91 -1.65
C ALA A 89 16.66 7.72 -0.41
N PHE A 90 16.49 6.60 0.28
CA PHE A 90 17.31 6.22 1.44
C PHE A 90 18.68 5.66 1.05
N THR A 91 18.76 4.97 -0.09
CA THR A 91 19.97 4.24 -0.53
C THR A 91 20.85 5.02 -1.50
N ASN A 92 20.48 6.25 -1.83
CA ASN A 92 21.23 7.07 -2.77
C ASN A 92 22.71 7.21 -2.33
N PRO A 93 23.68 7.05 -3.26
CA PRO A 93 25.08 7.28 -2.93
C PRO A 93 25.37 8.74 -2.50
N ASP A 94 24.58 9.69 -3.01
CA ASP A 94 24.68 11.10 -2.63
C ASP A 94 23.93 11.36 -1.32
N VAL A 95 24.65 11.80 -0.29
CA VAL A 95 24.08 12.15 1.02
C VAL A 95 23.12 13.33 0.94
N GLY A 96 23.33 14.27 -0.01
CA GLY A 96 22.42 15.40 -0.24
C GLY A 96 21.03 14.92 -0.68
N ILE A 97 20.97 13.93 -1.58
CA ILE A 97 19.71 13.35 -2.00
C ILE A 97 19.03 12.59 -0.85
N ARG A 98 19.77 11.83 -0.04
CA ARG A 98 19.19 11.18 1.15
C ARG A 98 18.62 12.18 2.16
N ASN A 99 19.29 13.32 2.35
CA ASN A 99 18.79 14.41 3.19
C ASN A 99 17.53 15.05 2.58
N ARG A 100 17.50 15.24 1.25
CA ARG A 100 16.32 15.78 0.56
C ARG A 100 15.10 14.83 0.70
N ALA A 101 15.31 13.53 0.62
CA ALA A 101 14.26 12.54 0.89
C ALA A 101 13.75 12.65 2.33
N HIS A 102 14.66 12.77 3.30
CA HIS A 102 14.31 12.96 4.69
C HIS A 102 13.50 14.27 4.92
N GLU A 103 13.90 15.38 4.32
CA GLU A 103 13.16 16.65 4.38
C GLU A 103 11.74 16.51 3.83
N LEU A 104 11.60 15.91 2.64
CA LEU A 104 10.30 15.67 2.01
C LEU A 104 9.37 14.82 2.89
N ILE A 105 9.91 13.76 3.49
CA ILE A 105 9.11 12.91 4.39
C ILE A 105 8.77 13.65 5.68
N THR A 106 9.65 14.51 6.18
CA THR A 106 9.38 15.36 7.35
C THR A 106 8.22 16.34 7.05
N GLU A 107 8.19 16.94 5.87
CA GLU A 107 7.06 17.76 5.41
C GLU A 107 5.76 16.91 5.33
N ALA A 108 5.84 15.66 4.84
CA ALA A 108 4.70 14.74 4.83
C ALA A 108 4.23 14.36 6.25
N CYS A 109 5.12 14.28 7.24
CA CYS A 109 4.75 14.07 8.65
C CYS A 109 3.85 15.21 9.17
N GLU A 110 4.11 16.46 8.76
CA GLU A 110 3.23 17.58 9.11
C GLU A 110 1.84 17.45 8.47
N ALA A 111 1.78 16.94 7.22
CA ALA A 111 0.50 16.63 6.59
C ALA A 111 -0.25 15.52 7.34
N VAL A 112 0.42 14.44 7.79
CA VAL A 112 -0.20 13.38 8.62
C VAL A 112 -0.82 13.98 9.87
N ARG A 113 -0.10 14.85 10.57
CA ARG A 113 -0.61 15.53 11.77
C ARG A 113 -1.80 16.44 11.46
N PHE A 114 -1.71 17.20 10.37
CA PHE A 114 -2.77 18.11 9.94
C PHE A 114 -4.09 17.38 9.61
N PHE A 115 -4.02 16.27 8.88
CA PHE A 115 -5.19 15.49 8.50
C PHE A 115 -5.60 14.46 9.56
N ASN A 116 -4.84 14.29 10.64
CA ASN A 116 -5.00 13.21 11.61
C ASN A 116 -5.02 11.83 10.94
N ALA A 117 -4.15 11.64 9.93
CA ALA A 117 -4.01 10.38 9.22
C ALA A 117 -3.36 9.31 10.11
N ALA A 118 -3.59 8.03 9.79
CA ALA A 118 -3.13 6.92 10.62
C ALA A 118 -1.62 6.67 10.49
N TYR A 119 -1.01 6.99 9.35
CA TYR A 119 0.40 6.69 9.09
C TYR A 119 1.02 7.55 7.97
N VAL A 120 2.37 7.57 7.96
CA VAL A 120 3.18 7.91 6.79
C VAL A 120 3.45 6.61 6.02
N LYS A 121 3.05 6.53 4.74
CA LYS A 121 3.27 5.36 3.88
C LYS A 121 4.59 5.53 3.13
N LEU A 122 5.55 4.67 3.40
CA LEU A 122 6.84 4.65 2.72
C LEU A 122 6.83 3.56 1.64
N TRP A 123 6.75 3.98 0.38
CA TRP A 123 6.98 3.13 -0.77
C TRP A 123 8.34 3.46 -1.40
N PRO A 124 9.43 2.74 -1.03
CA PRO A 124 10.79 3.06 -1.48
C PRO A 124 11.10 2.46 -2.87
N GLY A 125 10.27 2.76 -3.87
CA GLY A 125 10.27 2.16 -5.20
C GLY A 125 11.56 2.30 -6.00
N GLN A 126 12.42 3.28 -5.64
CA GLN A 126 13.73 3.48 -6.28
C GLN A 126 14.89 2.99 -5.42
N ASP A 127 14.62 2.47 -4.21
CA ASP A 127 15.66 1.99 -3.29
C ASP A 127 16.03 0.54 -3.57
N GLY A 128 17.01 0.32 -4.43
CA GLY A 128 17.40 -1.00 -4.88
C GLY A 128 18.48 -0.98 -5.95
N TRP A 129 18.46 -1.96 -6.85
CA TRP A 129 19.44 -2.09 -7.93
C TRP A 129 18.85 -2.76 -9.17
N ASP A 130 19.39 -2.39 -10.37
CA ASP A 130 19.02 -2.98 -11.66
C ASP A 130 19.98 -4.09 -12.09
N TYR A 131 21.28 -3.94 -11.80
CA TYR A 131 22.34 -4.77 -12.38
C TYR A 131 23.24 -5.42 -11.32
N PRO A 132 23.78 -6.61 -11.59
CA PRO A 132 24.83 -7.21 -10.76
C PRO A 132 26.01 -6.24 -10.57
N PHE A 133 26.60 -6.22 -9.39
CA PHE A 133 27.71 -5.34 -9.00
C PHE A 133 27.42 -3.85 -8.97
N GLN A 134 26.18 -3.42 -9.17
CA GLN A 134 25.80 -2.00 -9.14
C GLN A 134 25.92 -1.39 -7.74
N VAL A 135 25.68 -2.17 -6.70
CA VAL A 135 25.65 -1.72 -5.31
C VAL A 135 26.44 -2.65 -4.40
N ASP A 136 26.93 -2.11 -3.28
CA ASP A 136 27.28 -2.91 -2.13
C ASP A 136 26.02 -3.20 -1.32
N HIS A 137 25.61 -4.48 -1.28
CA HIS A 137 24.34 -4.89 -0.67
C HIS A 137 24.28 -4.63 0.85
N GLY A 138 25.41 -4.69 1.55
CA GLY A 138 25.48 -4.39 2.97
C GLY A 138 25.22 -2.91 3.24
N THR A 139 25.87 -2.04 2.47
CA THR A 139 25.70 -0.58 2.55
C THR A 139 24.28 -0.17 2.14
N LEU A 140 23.75 -0.73 1.05
CA LEU A 140 22.39 -0.46 0.59
C LEU A 140 21.37 -0.80 1.68
N TRP A 141 21.45 -2.02 2.23
CA TRP A 141 20.55 -2.47 3.29
C TRP A 141 20.67 -1.62 4.55
N LYS A 142 21.89 -1.28 4.96
CA LYS A 142 22.13 -0.39 6.11
C LYS A 142 21.49 0.98 5.90
N ASN A 143 21.70 1.60 4.74
CA ASN A 143 21.16 2.93 4.43
C ASN A 143 19.61 2.92 4.40
N SER A 144 18.98 1.86 3.86
CA SER A 144 17.53 1.68 3.90
C SER A 144 17.00 1.71 5.35
N MET A 145 17.62 0.91 6.23
CA MET A 145 17.21 0.85 7.64
C MET A 145 17.49 2.16 8.38
N ASP A 146 18.68 2.76 8.19
CA ASP A 146 19.05 4.01 8.85
C ASP A 146 18.10 5.15 8.49
N GLY A 147 17.67 5.24 7.22
CA GLY A 147 16.72 6.25 6.77
C GLY A 147 15.36 6.12 7.45
N VAL A 148 14.80 4.91 7.51
CA VAL A 148 13.54 4.64 8.20
C VAL A 148 13.67 4.84 9.71
N ALA A 149 14.77 4.35 10.32
CA ALA A 149 15.01 4.48 11.75
C ALA A 149 15.10 5.94 12.18
N ARG A 150 15.80 6.78 11.39
CA ARG A 150 15.91 8.21 11.65
C ARG A 150 14.54 8.88 11.68
N LEU A 151 13.72 8.68 10.65
CA LEU A 151 12.36 9.25 10.55
C LEU A 151 11.47 8.84 11.72
N ALA A 152 11.45 7.54 12.02
CA ALA A 152 10.62 7.01 13.09
C ALA A 152 11.06 7.46 14.49
N SER A 153 12.37 7.61 14.71
CA SER A 153 12.91 8.11 15.98
C SER A 153 12.67 9.62 16.19
N GLU A 154 12.71 10.40 15.10
CA GLU A 154 12.43 11.85 15.14
C GLU A 154 10.93 12.16 15.27
N ASN A 155 10.04 11.19 14.93
CA ASN A 155 8.58 11.33 14.97
C ASN A 155 7.92 10.18 15.75
N PRO A 156 8.15 10.06 17.07
CA PRO A 156 7.65 8.93 17.86
C PRO A 156 6.12 8.92 18.03
N ASP A 157 5.46 10.03 17.74
CA ASP A 157 4.00 10.21 17.74
C ASP A 157 3.31 9.66 16.49
N LEU A 158 4.06 9.41 15.40
CA LEU A 158 3.55 8.94 14.12
C LEU A 158 3.88 7.47 13.87
N LYS A 159 3.01 6.79 13.13
CA LYS A 159 3.29 5.47 12.57
C LYS A 159 3.88 5.61 11.18
N PHE A 160 4.87 4.79 10.87
CA PHE A 160 5.45 4.61 9.55
C PHE A 160 5.12 3.21 9.05
N VAL A 161 4.60 3.10 7.85
CA VAL A 161 4.38 1.81 7.21
C VAL A 161 5.32 1.67 6.02
N ILE A 162 5.97 0.52 5.91
CA ILE A 162 6.78 0.17 4.74
C ILE A 162 5.90 -0.70 3.86
N GLU A 163 5.61 -0.20 2.67
CA GLU A 163 5.01 -0.97 1.61
C GLU A 163 6.12 -1.63 0.81
N TYR A 164 6.24 -2.94 0.94
CA TYR A 164 7.26 -3.72 0.24
C TYR A 164 6.77 -4.16 -1.15
N LYS A 165 7.71 -4.33 -2.06
CA LYS A 165 7.48 -4.84 -3.42
C LYS A 165 8.73 -5.52 -3.93
N PRO A 166 8.64 -6.66 -4.66
CA PRO A 166 9.83 -7.36 -5.11
C PRO A 166 10.66 -6.55 -6.13
N ARG A 167 10.00 -5.77 -6.97
CA ARG A 167 10.64 -4.93 -8.00
C ARG A 167 9.67 -3.95 -8.65
N GLU A 168 10.19 -2.80 -9.16
CA GLU A 168 9.41 -1.78 -9.88
C GLU A 168 10.28 -0.87 -10.76
N PRO A 169 10.09 -0.78 -12.05
CA PRO A 169 9.56 -1.86 -12.92
C PRO A 169 10.56 -2.99 -13.07
N ARG A 170 11.84 -2.72 -12.85
CA ARG A 170 12.94 -3.68 -12.94
C ARG A 170 13.89 -3.61 -11.76
N ILE A 171 13.88 -2.51 -11.00
CA ILE A 171 14.67 -2.35 -9.79
C ILE A 171 14.28 -3.45 -8.79
N LYS A 172 15.26 -4.25 -8.36
CA LYS A 172 15.08 -5.13 -7.20
C LYS A 172 15.12 -4.29 -5.95
N MET A 173 13.99 -4.20 -5.28
CA MET A 173 13.84 -3.31 -4.12
C MET A 173 14.55 -3.85 -2.89
N SER A 174 14.96 -2.94 -2.00
CA SER A 174 15.62 -3.31 -0.73
C SER A 174 14.66 -3.99 0.24
N TYR A 175 13.39 -3.57 0.27
CA TYR A 175 12.30 -4.23 0.97
C TYR A 175 11.47 -5.01 -0.06
N ASP A 176 11.83 -6.27 -0.31
CA ASP A 176 11.33 -7.07 -1.43
C ASP A 176 10.35 -8.18 -1.04
N SER A 177 10.11 -8.37 0.25
CA SER A 177 9.27 -9.44 0.81
C SER A 177 8.85 -9.13 2.24
N VAL A 178 7.76 -9.75 2.70
CA VAL A 178 7.29 -9.59 4.10
C VAL A 178 8.38 -9.97 5.09
N ALA A 179 9.06 -11.09 4.88
CA ALA A 179 10.11 -11.58 5.79
C ALA A 179 11.30 -10.62 5.88
N ARG A 180 11.77 -10.10 4.75
CA ARG A 180 12.89 -9.16 4.74
C ARG A 180 12.50 -7.81 5.35
N THR A 181 11.29 -7.36 5.13
CA THR A 181 10.77 -6.13 5.74
C THR A 181 10.66 -6.27 7.25
N LEU A 182 10.10 -7.37 7.75
CA LEU A 182 10.08 -7.68 9.19
C LEU A 182 11.48 -7.75 9.78
N LEU A 183 12.42 -8.41 9.12
CA LEU A 183 13.82 -8.46 9.57
C LEU A 183 14.42 -7.07 9.74
N GLY A 184 14.13 -6.16 8.81
CA GLY A 184 14.56 -4.75 8.90
C GLY A 184 13.91 -4.01 10.07
N ILE A 185 12.60 -4.14 10.23
CA ILE A 185 11.83 -3.52 11.30
C ILE A 185 12.31 -4.01 12.68
N GLU A 186 12.46 -5.31 12.85
CA GLU A 186 12.96 -5.90 14.11
C GLU A 186 14.39 -5.47 14.43
N LYS A 187 15.24 -5.34 13.40
CA LYS A 187 16.60 -4.85 13.58
C LYS A 187 16.65 -3.38 13.96
N ILE A 188 15.75 -2.55 13.46
CA ILE A 188 15.57 -1.15 13.87
C ILE A 188 15.07 -1.08 15.31
N GLY A 189 14.12 -1.92 15.69
CA GLY A 189 13.63 -2.08 17.06
C GLY A 189 12.71 -0.95 17.55
N LEU A 190 12.18 -0.11 16.67
CA LEU A 190 11.23 0.96 17.02
C LEU A 190 9.77 0.46 16.90
N PRO A 191 8.88 0.79 17.86
CA PRO A 191 7.52 0.25 17.89
C PRO A 191 6.57 0.89 16.86
N ASN A 192 6.92 2.06 16.34
CA ASN A 192 6.10 2.84 15.45
C ASN A 192 6.37 2.59 13.95
N ILE A 193 7.06 1.49 13.63
CA ILE A 193 7.29 1.04 12.24
C ILE A 193 6.52 -0.26 12.03
N GLY A 194 5.76 -0.33 10.95
CA GLY A 194 5.01 -1.53 10.56
C GLY A 194 5.07 -1.77 9.06
N ILE A 195 4.31 -2.76 8.63
CA ILE A 195 4.13 -3.12 7.23
C ILE A 195 2.77 -2.62 6.77
N LEU A 196 2.71 -2.05 5.57
CA LEU A 196 1.54 -2.06 4.74
C LEU A 196 1.71 -3.22 3.77
N LEU A 197 0.78 -4.19 3.85
CA LEU A 197 0.81 -5.37 3.01
C LEU A 197 -0.11 -5.13 1.81
N ASP A 198 0.48 -4.97 0.64
CA ASP A 198 -0.25 -4.99 -0.61
C ASP A 198 -0.41 -6.43 -1.09
N PHE A 199 -1.68 -6.84 -1.35
CA PHE A 199 -2.02 -8.18 -1.82
C PHE A 199 -1.34 -8.49 -3.16
N GLY A 200 -1.40 -7.55 -4.11
CA GLY A 200 -0.78 -7.71 -5.43
C GLY A 200 0.72 -7.83 -5.36
N HIS A 201 1.38 -7.02 -4.51
CA HIS A 201 2.82 -7.11 -4.30
C HIS A 201 3.24 -8.48 -3.73
N ALA A 202 2.47 -9.02 -2.78
CA ALA A 202 2.75 -10.34 -2.21
C ALA A 202 2.65 -11.44 -3.27
N ILE A 203 1.54 -11.51 -4.01
CA ILE A 203 1.37 -12.54 -5.05
C ILE A 203 2.34 -12.38 -6.22
N TYR A 204 2.69 -11.14 -6.59
CA TYR A 204 3.73 -10.83 -7.56
C TYR A 204 5.11 -11.28 -7.10
N GLY A 205 5.37 -11.17 -5.79
CA GLY A 205 6.58 -11.69 -5.13
C GLY A 205 6.65 -13.21 -5.03
N GLY A 206 5.56 -13.91 -5.36
CA GLY A 206 5.43 -15.36 -5.18
C GLY A 206 5.14 -15.77 -3.73
N GLU A 207 4.72 -14.83 -2.91
CA GLU A 207 4.26 -15.08 -1.54
C GLU A 207 2.79 -15.53 -1.53
N SER A 208 2.36 -16.19 -0.46
CA SER A 208 0.95 -16.27 -0.09
C SER A 208 0.60 -15.02 0.73
N ALA A 209 -0.27 -14.16 0.22
CA ALA A 209 -0.66 -12.94 0.93
C ALA A 209 -1.29 -13.26 2.30
N ALA A 210 -2.01 -14.39 2.42
CA ALA A 210 -2.58 -14.86 3.69
C ALA A 210 -1.50 -15.24 4.71
N ASP A 211 -0.46 -15.97 4.30
CA ASP A 211 0.69 -16.32 5.15
C ASP A 211 1.49 -15.07 5.53
N SER A 212 1.73 -14.18 4.57
CA SER A 212 2.41 -12.89 4.81
C SER A 212 1.66 -12.01 5.82
N ALA A 213 0.33 -11.96 5.73
CA ALA A 213 -0.51 -11.25 6.71
C ALA A 213 -0.42 -11.89 8.11
N GLN A 214 -0.52 -13.24 8.19
CA GLN A 214 -0.39 -13.94 9.47
C GLN A 214 0.97 -13.63 10.10
N LEU A 215 2.05 -13.73 9.33
CA LEU A 215 3.39 -13.44 9.81
C LEU A 215 3.51 -11.99 10.33
N ALA A 216 3.02 -11.00 9.59
CA ALA A 216 3.06 -9.60 10.02
C ALA A 216 2.20 -9.34 11.27
N ILE A 217 1.07 -10.04 11.42
CA ILE A 217 0.22 -10.00 12.62
C ILE A 217 0.92 -10.63 13.83
N ASP A 218 1.56 -11.78 13.67
CA ASP A 218 2.27 -12.48 14.76
C ASP A 218 3.41 -11.62 15.35
N TYR A 219 4.03 -10.77 14.53
CA TYR A 219 5.00 -9.78 14.97
C TYR A 219 4.38 -8.47 15.47
N GLY A 220 3.05 -8.31 15.38
CA GLY A 220 2.36 -7.06 15.74
C GLY A 220 2.71 -5.89 14.83
N ARG A 221 3.03 -6.17 13.55
CA ARG A 221 3.54 -5.19 12.59
C ARG A 221 2.63 -4.94 11.38
N LEU A 222 1.48 -5.57 11.27
CA LEU A 222 0.53 -5.28 10.19
C LEU A 222 -0.26 -4.00 10.52
N PHE A 223 0.16 -2.87 9.99
CA PHE A 223 -0.45 -1.55 10.26
C PHE A 223 -1.40 -1.08 9.17
N GLY A 224 -1.28 -1.60 7.96
CA GLY A 224 -2.13 -1.28 6.82
C GLY A 224 -2.18 -2.44 5.82
N MET A 225 -3.12 -2.34 4.89
CA MET A 225 -3.22 -3.27 3.77
C MET A 225 -3.77 -2.55 2.54
N ASP A 226 -3.26 -2.95 1.38
CA ASP A 226 -3.77 -2.57 0.08
C ASP A 226 -4.22 -3.81 -0.69
N VAL A 227 -5.20 -3.65 -1.57
CA VAL A 227 -5.73 -4.74 -2.37
C VAL A 227 -5.96 -4.31 -3.82
N ASN A 228 -5.44 -5.12 -4.71
CA ASN A 228 -5.61 -5.10 -6.15
C ASN A 228 -5.54 -6.54 -6.67
N ASP A 229 -5.32 -6.73 -7.96
CA ASP A 229 -5.04 -8.04 -8.54
C ASP A 229 -4.04 -7.91 -9.70
N ASN A 230 -3.36 -9.00 -10.07
CA ASN A 230 -2.39 -9.01 -11.16
C ASN A 230 -2.15 -10.41 -11.72
N TYR A 231 -1.42 -10.51 -12.82
CA TYR A 231 -1.05 -11.79 -13.46
C TYR A 231 0.21 -12.45 -12.87
N ARG A 232 0.69 -12.07 -11.68
CA ARG A 232 1.91 -12.56 -10.98
C ARG A 232 3.22 -12.32 -11.73
N SER A 233 3.19 -11.82 -12.95
CA SER A 233 4.38 -11.50 -13.73
C SER A 233 4.77 -10.03 -13.67
N TRP A 234 3.82 -9.20 -13.30
CA TRP A 234 3.87 -7.76 -13.15
C TRP A 234 2.88 -7.32 -12.08
N ASP A 235 3.00 -6.11 -11.63
CA ASP A 235 2.00 -5.47 -10.81
C ASP A 235 1.04 -4.71 -11.72
N ASP A 236 -0.07 -5.39 -12.07
CA ASP A 236 -1.01 -4.89 -13.06
C ASP A 236 -2.07 -3.97 -12.43
N ASP A 237 -2.17 -3.93 -11.10
CA ASP A 237 -3.07 -3.07 -10.32
C ASP A 237 -4.54 -3.16 -10.74
N LEU A 238 -4.99 -4.37 -11.07
CA LEU A 238 -6.32 -4.65 -11.59
C LEU A 238 -7.41 -4.62 -10.50
N ILE A 239 -8.66 -4.72 -10.92
CA ILE A 239 -9.82 -4.87 -10.04
C ILE A 239 -9.60 -6.03 -9.06
N ALA A 240 -9.76 -5.76 -7.77
CA ALA A 240 -9.62 -6.76 -6.72
C ALA A 240 -10.50 -7.99 -6.98
N GLY A 241 -9.89 -9.18 -6.99
CA GLY A 241 -10.56 -10.46 -7.20
C GLY A 241 -10.91 -10.78 -8.65
N SER A 242 -10.40 -9.99 -9.60
CA SER A 242 -10.63 -10.29 -11.03
C SER A 242 -9.92 -11.55 -11.51
N LEU A 243 -8.83 -11.94 -10.86
CA LEU A 243 -8.00 -13.10 -11.23
C LEU A 243 -7.82 -14.09 -10.06
N HIS A 244 -7.65 -13.62 -8.83
CA HIS A 244 -7.32 -14.45 -7.67
C HIS A 244 -8.37 -14.37 -6.53
N PRO A 245 -9.67 -14.59 -6.81
CA PRO A 245 -10.72 -14.40 -5.80
C PRO A 245 -10.58 -15.34 -4.59
N ILE A 246 -10.07 -16.56 -4.78
CA ILE A 246 -9.89 -17.55 -3.68
C ILE A 246 -8.77 -17.11 -2.75
N GLU A 247 -7.64 -16.64 -3.29
CA GLU A 247 -6.51 -16.18 -2.48
C GLU A 247 -6.84 -14.88 -1.74
N ILE A 248 -7.61 -13.99 -2.37
CA ILE A 248 -8.14 -12.80 -1.69
C ILE A 248 -9.08 -13.23 -0.55
N PHE A 249 -9.96 -14.22 -0.77
CA PHE A 249 -10.84 -14.75 0.28
C PHE A 249 -10.03 -15.29 1.47
N GLU A 250 -8.99 -16.10 1.21
CA GLU A 250 -8.08 -16.61 2.24
C GLU A 250 -7.36 -15.47 2.99
N PHE A 251 -6.87 -14.47 2.28
CA PHE A 251 -6.23 -13.29 2.87
C PHE A 251 -7.16 -12.59 3.86
N PHE A 252 -8.39 -12.27 3.45
CA PHE A 252 -9.38 -11.64 4.31
C PHE A 252 -9.86 -12.54 5.44
N TYR A 253 -9.90 -13.86 5.23
CA TYR A 253 -10.14 -14.84 6.30
C TYR A 253 -9.09 -14.74 7.42
N VAL A 254 -7.82 -14.65 7.05
CA VAL A 254 -6.71 -14.48 8.01
C VAL A 254 -6.85 -13.18 8.79
N LEU A 255 -7.13 -12.06 8.12
CA LEU A 255 -7.38 -10.77 8.79
C LEU A 255 -8.53 -10.89 9.79
N LYS A 256 -9.66 -11.46 9.37
CA LYS A 256 -10.84 -11.63 10.22
C LYS A 256 -10.61 -12.57 11.39
N LYS A 257 -9.95 -13.73 11.16
CA LYS A 257 -9.59 -14.70 12.19
C LYS A 257 -8.75 -14.09 13.31
N ASN A 258 -7.88 -13.15 12.97
CA ASN A 258 -7.02 -12.45 13.91
C ASN A 258 -7.63 -11.15 14.46
N ASN A 259 -8.90 -10.85 14.16
CA ASN A 259 -9.57 -9.61 14.54
C ASN A 259 -8.80 -8.36 14.13
N TRP A 260 -8.12 -8.41 12.98
CA TRP A 260 -7.43 -7.24 12.45
C TRP A 260 -8.46 -6.19 12.02
N GLU A 261 -8.29 -4.99 12.52
CA GLU A 261 -9.16 -3.85 12.24
C GLU A 261 -8.38 -2.79 11.46
N GLY A 262 -8.84 -2.48 10.27
CA GLY A 262 -8.24 -1.47 9.41
C GLY A 262 -9.15 -1.10 8.27
N VAL A 263 -8.69 -0.15 7.45
CA VAL A 263 -9.32 0.21 6.19
C VAL A 263 -8.92 -0.82 5.13
N TRP A 264 -9.89 -1.32 4.36
CA TRP A 264 -9.64 -2.12 3.17
C TRP A 264 -9.42 -1.15 2.01
N GLN A 265 -8.15 -0.96 1.67
CA GLN A 265 -7.74 0.08 0.75
C GLN A 265 -7.48 -0.49 -0.63
N LEU A 266 -7.95 0.20 -1.64
CA LEU A 266 -7.68 -0.10 -3.05
C LEU A 266 -6.38 0.59 -3.46
N ASP A 267 -5.45 -0.16 -4.03
CA ASP A 267 -4.29 0.35 -4.75
C ASP A 267 -4.38 -0.13 -6.20
N GLN A 268 -5.00 0.68 -7.04
CA GLN A 268 -5.35 0.33 -8.41
C GLN A 268 -5.01 1.46 -9.37
N PHE A 269 -4.74 1.09 -10.63
CA PHE A 269 -4.35 2.05 -11.65
C PHE A 269 -5.21 1.88 -12.92
N PRO A 270 -6.38 2.54 -12.99
CA PRO A 270 -7.25 2.50 -14.17
C PRO A 270 -6.66 3.31 -15.33
N PHE A 271 -5.83 2.69 -16.15
CA PHE A 271 -5.20 3.35 -17.30
C PHE A 271 -6.22 3.73 -18.37
N ARG A 272 -7.21 2.88 -18.64
CA ARG A 272 -8.20 3.01 -19.71
C ARG A 272 -9.63 2.95 -19.20
N GLU A 273 -9.80 2.43 -18.01
CA GLU A 273 -11.07 2.18 -17.36
C GLU A 273 -11.61 3.48 -16.71
N ASP A 274 -12.92 3.53 -16.50
CA ASP A 274 -13.51 4.55 -15.64
C ASP A 274 -13.11 4.30 -14.18
N SER A 275 -12.47 5.28 -13.57
CA SER A 275 -11.90 5.13 -12.22
C SER A 275 -12.96 4.96 -11.13
N VAL A 276 -14.11 5.62 -11.26
CA VAL A 276 -15.20 5.49 -10.30
C VAL A 276 -15.85 4.11 -10.40
N GLU A 277 -16.09 3.63 -11.63
CA GLU A 277 -16.67 2.32 -11.87
C GLU A 277 -15.72 1.20 -11.41
N MET A 278 -14.42 1.30 -11.70
CA MET A 278 -13.42 0.33 -11.25
C MET A 278 -13.35 0.21 -9.71
N ALA A 279 -13.38 1.33 -9.00
CA ALA A 279 -13.43 1.35 -7.55
C ALA A 279 -14.75 0.75 -7.01
N ASN A 280 -15.90 1.08 -7.61
CA ASN A 280 -17.19 0.52 -7.23
C ASN A 280 -17.23 -1.01 -7.39
N GLN A 281 -16.72 -1.55 -8.51
CA GLN A 281 -16.66 -3.00 -8.73
C GLN A 281 -15.80 -3.71 -7.71
N SER A 282 -14.64 -3.15 -7.38
CA SER A 282 -13.75 -3.68 -6.34
C SER A 282 -14.41 -3.67 -4.96
N ILE A 283 -15.06 -2.58 -4.57
CA ILE A 283 -15.77 -2.48 -3.28
C ILE A 283 -16.94 -3.47 -3.22
N ASP A 284 -17.70 -3.63 -4.29
CA ASP A 284 -18.81 -4.59 -4.33
C ASP A 284 -18.31 -6.04 -4.23
N PHE A 285 -17.18 -6.36 -4.87
CA PHE A 285 -16.51 -7.65 -4.67
C PHE A 285 -16.07 -7.83 -3.21
N LEU A 286 -15.39 -6.86 -2.60
CA LEU A 286 -14.95 -6.93 -1.21
C LEU A 286 -16.10 -7.05 -0.22
N LYS A 287 -17.25 -6.41 -0.49
CA LYS A 287 -18.47 -6.63 0.30
C LYS A 287 -18.98 -8.07 0.19
N SER A 288 -18.89 -8.67 -0.99
CA SER A 288 -19.27 -10.08 -1.20
C SER A 288 -18.35 -11.02 -0.40
N ILE A 289 -17.04 -10.74 -0.39
CA ILE A 289 -16.05 -11.45 0.44
C ILE A 289 -16.41 -11.31 1.92
N ASN A 290 -16.68 -10.09 2.40
CA ASN A 290 -17.02 -9.89 3.81
C ASN A 290 -18.29 -10.67 4.21
N LYS A 291 -19.30 -10.70 3.35
CA LYS A 291 -20.51 -11.47 3.56
C LYS A 291 -20.22 -12.98 3.59
N ALA A 292 -19.46 -13.50 2.63
CA ALA A 292 -19.07 -14.90 2.61
C ALA A 292 -18.29 -15.32 3.87
N LEU A 293 -17.42 -14.44 4.37
CA LEU A 293 -16.70 -14.63 5.62
C LEU A 293 -17.63 -14.64 6.85
N ASP A 294 -18.75 -13.88 6.83
CA ASP A 294 -19.75 -13.92 7.91
C ASP A 294 -20.55 -15.24 7.91
N ASP A 295 -20.77 -15.83 6.73
CA ASP A 295 -21.50 -17.08 6.54
C ASP A 295 -20.62 -18.33 6.71
N LEU A 296 -19.29 -18.18 6.81
CA LEU A 296 -18.31 -19.25 6.85
C LEU A 296 -18.39 -20.07 8.15
N ASP A 297 -18.47 -21.41 8.05
CA ASP A 297 -18.30 -22.30 9.21
C ASP A 297 -16.83 -22.36 9.64
N ILE A 298 -16.42 -21.36 10.43
CA ILE A 298 -15.05 -21.21 10.91
C ILE A 298 -14.59 -22.45 11.70
N LYS A 299 -15.48 -23.09 12.48
CA LYS A 299 -15.10 -24.26 13.27
C LYS A 299 -14.81 -25.47 12.40
N ALA A 300 -15.67 -25.72 11.40
CA ALA A 300 -15.44 -26.81 10.45
C ALA A 300 -14.18 -26.57 9.61
N LEU A 301 -13.92 -25.30 9.22
CA LEU A 301 -12.70 -24.94 8.50
C LEU A 301 -11.44 -25.14 9.36
N GLN A 302 -11.46 -24.69 10.61
CA GLN A 302 -10.33 -24.89 11.54
C GLN A 302 -10.04 -26.36 11.83
N GLU A 303 -11.10 -27.20 11.93
CA GLU A 303 -10.93 -28.64 12.04
C GLU A 303 -10.29 -29.25 10.78
N ALA A 304 -10.71 -28.84 9.59
CA ALA A 304 -10.09 -29.28 8.34
C ALA A 304 -8.62 -28.86 8.26
N GLN A 305 -8.31 -27.60 8.62
CA GLN A 305 -6.95 -27.07 8.66
C GLN A 305 -6.05 -27.83 9.65
N SER A 306 -6.55 -28.12 10.84
CA SER A 306 -5.77 -28.88 11.86
C SER A 306 -5.43 -30.31 11.44
N ASN A 307 -6.21 -30.88 10.54
CA ASN A 307 -5.99 -32.19 9.94
C ASN A 307 -5.29 -32.14 8.58
N HIS A 308 -4.94 -30.97 8.10
CA HIS A 308 -4.41 -30.71 6.74
C HIS A 308 -5.30 -31.31 5.62
N ASP A 309 -6.62 -31.30 5.85
CA ASP A 309 -7.61 -31.83 4.90
C ASP A 309 -7.99 -30.75 3.89
N ALA A 310 -7.20 -30.64 2.84
CA ALA A 310 -7.39 -29.62 1.80
C ALA A 310 -8.74 -29.75 1.08
N MET A 311 -9.23 -30.99 0.85
CA MET A 311 -10.50 -31.19 0.14
C MET A 311 -11.69 -30.75 0.99
N LYS A 312 -11.65 -31.01 2.30
CA LYS A 312 -12.66 -30.54 3.24
C LYS A 312 -12.60 -29.02 3.40
N ALA A 313 -11.39 -28.45 3.52
CA ALA A 313 -11.19 -27.01 3.64
C ALA A 313 -11.74 -26.25 2.44
N LEU A 314 -11.36 -26.62 1.22
CA LEU A 314 -11.85 -26.01 -0.03
C LEU A 314 -13.35 -26.16 -0.29
N LYS A 315 -13.99 -27.18 0.30
CA LYS A 315 -15.43 -27.36 0.20
C LYS A 315 -16.19 -26.44 1.17
N ILE A 316 -15.56 -26.05 2.26
CA ILE A 316 -16.14 -25.17 3.28
C ILE A 316 -15.94 -23.70 2.89
N ALA A 317 -14.74 -23.35 2.41
CA ALA A 317 -14.40 -22.02 1.90
C ALA A 317 -15.06 -21.74 0.55
#